data_aaa54ac3d53fb12d2d57c0083d8110a1
#
_entry.id   aaa54ac3d53fb12d2d57c0083d8110a1
#
_cell.length_a   1.000
_cell.length_b   1.000
_cell.length_c   1.000
_cell.angle_alpha   90.00
_cell.angle_beta   90.00
_cell.angle_gamma   90.00
#
_symmetry.space_group_name_H-M   'P 1'
#
loop_
_entity.id
_entity.type
_entity.pdbx_description
1 polymer ?
#
loop_
_entity_poly.entity_id
_entity_poly.type
_entity_poly.pdbx_seq_one_letter_code
_entity_poly.pdbx_strand_id
1 'polypeptide(L)'
;MISYDGRHAGWVLRLIQGDELRKLTIMLTAAVMAFALTTPAAMADDPDFLVIGGGWYDFNDDKDAIDFRAEYRSDYKALGFLKPWIGIEATSDQAVYGVGGVLMDIYFGRRWVLTPSFGAGAYADGSGKDLGHTVEFRSQLEFGYRFDDRSRMSLAVSHISNASLGDNNPGTEIATIYYHIPFSDIID
;
A
#
# COMPACT_ATOMS: atom_id res chain seq x y z
N MET A 1 -54.30 -20.25 -10.40
CA MET A 1 -52.91 -20.74 -10.45
C MET A 1 -52.00 -19.50 -10.51
N ILE A 2 -51.53 -19.02 -9.36
CA ILE A 2 -50.73 -17.80 -9.27
C ILE A 2 -49.25 -18.24 -9.40
N SER A 3 -48.62 -17.83 -10.50
CA SER A 3 -47.17 -18.06 -10.72
C SER A 3 -46.36 -17.14 -9.87
N TYR A 4 -45.61 -17.65 -8.92
CA TYR A 4 -44.67 -16.91 -8.08
C TYR A 4 -43.39 -16.63 -8.90
N ASP A 5 -43.18 -15.37 -9.31
CA ASP A 5 -41.99 -14.95 -10.03
C ASP A 5 -40.83 -14.82 -9.05
N GLY A 6 -39.93 -15.82 -9.04
CA GLY A 6 -38.76 -15.89 -8.14
C GLY A 6 -37.64 -14.85 -8.40
N ARG A 7 -37.86 -13.89 -9.31
CA ARG A 7 -36.83 -12.87 -9.67
C ARG A 7 -36.68 -11.74 -8.64
N HIS A 8 -37.69 -11.53 -7.80
CA HIS A 8 -37.63 -10.48 -6.77
C HIS A 8 -36.84 -10.84 -5.51
N ALA A 9 -36.55 -12.12 -5.25
CA ALA A 9 -35.80 -12.52 -4.06
C ALA A 9 -34.27 -12.39 -4.22
N GLY A 10 -33.73 -12.51 -5.43
CA GLY A 10 -32.29 -12.53 -5.67
C GLY A 10 -31.60 -11.18 -5.53
N TRP A 11 -32.26 -10.08 -5.88
CA TRP A 11 -31.67 -8.76 -5.76
C TRP A 11 -31.82 -8.16 -4.34
N VAL A 12 -32.86 -8.53 -3.61
CA VAL A 12 -33.03 -8.16 -2.19
C VAL A 12 -31.94 -8.82 -1.34
N LEU A 13 -31.62 -10.09 -1.57
CA LEU A 13 -30.52 -10.79 -0.89
C LEU A 13 -29.16 -10.16 -1.23
N ARG A 14 -28.93 -9.72 -2.46
CA ARG A 14 -27.68 -8.99 -2.82
C ARG A 14 -27.57 -7.64 -2.16
N LEU A 15 -28.68 -6.89 -2.00
CA LEU A 15 -28.67 -5.62 -1.31
C LEU A 15 -28.40 -5.78 0.20
N ILE A 16 -28.97 -6.80 0.83
CA ILE A 16 -28.74 -7.12 2.25
C ILE A 16 -27.29 -7.54 2.45
N GLN A 17 -26.73 -8.35 1.55
CA GLN A 17 -25.34 -8.81 1.63
C GLN A 17 -24.33 -7.66 1.39
N GLY A 18 -24.65 -6.72 0.50
CA GLY A 18 -23.85 -5.50 0.29
C GLY A 18 -23.87 -4.55 1.49
N ASP A 19 -25.01 -4.41 2.16
CA ASP A 19 -25.15 -3.55 3.34
C ASP A 19 -24.43 -4.13 4.56
N GLU A 20 -24.46 -5.44 4.77
CA GLU A 20 -23.71 -6.10 5.84
C GLU A 20 -22.19 -6.05 5.61
N LEU A 21 -21.72 -6.24 4.37
CA LEU A 21 -20.31 -6.05 4.03
C LEU A 21 -19.87 -4.61 4.26
N ARG A 22 -20.68 -3.63 3.87
CA ARG A 22 -20.41 -2.22 4.11
C ARG A 22 -20.37 -1.87 5.59
N LYS A 23 -21.28 -2.39 6.40
CA LYS A 23 -21.28 -2.23 7.88
C LYS A 23 -20.02 -2.87 8.48
N LEU A 24 -19.66 -4.07 8.06
CA LEU A 24 -18.47 -4.77 8.50
C LEU A 24 -17.20 -3.96 8.16
N THR A 25 -17.11 -3.42 6.96
CA THR A 25 -16.00 -2.55 6.54
C THR A 25 -15.93 -1.29 7.39
N ILE A 26 -17.05 -0.62 7.61
CA ILE A 26 -17.12 0.59 8.47
C ILE A 26 -16.72 0.26 9.90
N MET A 27 -17.21 -0.85 10.47
CA MET A 27 -16.87 -1.28 11.83
C MET A 27 -15.39 -1.66 11.95
N LEU A 28 -14.83 -2.34 10.95
CA LEU A 28 -13.41 -2.70 10.93
C LEU A 28 -12.53 -1.44 10.82
N THR A 29 -12.90 -0.50 9.97
CA THR A 29 -12.20 0.78 9.81
C THR A 29 -12.28 1.61 11.09
N ALA A 30 -13.45 1.68 11.73
CA ALA A 30 -13.64 2.37 13.00
C ALA A 30 -12.86 1.71 14.15
N ALA A 31 -12.81 0.37 14.20
CA ALA A 31 -12.04 -0.37 15.20
C ALA A 31 -10.53 -0.16 15.03
N VAL A 32 -10.02 -0.15 13.80
CA VAL A 32 -8.61 0.14 13.49
C VAL A 32 -8.27 1.59 13.89
N MET A 33 -9.14 2.56 13.57
CA MET A 33 -8.97 3.95 13.97
C MET A 33 -9.02 4.12 15.51
N ALA A 34 -9.98 3.48 16.18
CA ALA A 34 -10.09 3.55 17.64
C ALA A 34 -8.89 2.92 18.33
N PHE A 35 -8.37 1.80 17.84
CA PHE A 35 -7.17 1.15 18.36
C PHE A 35 -5.92 2.01 18.16
N ALA A 36 -5.78 2.68 17.03
CA ALA A 36 -4.67 3.61 16.77
C ALA A 36 -4.68 4.82 17.73
N LEU A 37 -5.86 5.25 18.21
CA LEU A 37 -6.00 6.37 19.14
C LEU A 37 -5.74 6.00 20.61
N THR A 38 -5.79 4.70 20.97
CA THR A 38 -5.65 4.23 22.37
C THR A 38 -4.26 3.69 22.70
N THR A 39 -3.41 3.45 21.72
CA THR A 39 -2.02 3.08 21.98
C THR A 39 -1.25 4.34 22.37
N PRO A 40 -0.64 4.43 23.59
CA PRO A 40 0.33 5.47 23.84
C PRO A 40 1.41 5.29 22.78
N ALA A 41 1.60 6.29 21.95
CA ALA A 41 2.70 6.33 21.04
C ALA A 41 3.98 6.27 21.88
N ALA A 42 4.53 5.08 22.08
CA ALA A 42 5.95 4.97 22.32
C ALA A 42 6.56 5.56 21.05
N MET A 43 6.90 6.84 21.10
CA MET A 43 7.61 7.56 20.06
C MET A 43 8.98 6.87 19.94
N ALA A 44 8.99 5.72 19.27
CA ALA A 44 10.24 5.15 18.83
C ALA A 44 10.78 6.16 17.82
N ASP A 45 11.86 6.81 18.18
CA ASP A 45 12.61 7.67 17.29
C ASP A 45 13.23 6.75 16.23
N ASP A 46 12.54 6.63 15.10
CA ASP A 46 13.03 5.83 13.98
C ASP A 46 14.07 6.65 13.22
N PRO A 47 15.10 6.02 12.68
CA PRO A 47 15.98 6.68 11.74
C PRO A 47 15.27 6.91 10.40
N ASP A 48 15.85 7.76 9.57
CA ASP A 48 15.59 7.73 8.13
C ASP A 48 16.00 6.36 7.58
N PHE A 49 15.29 5.87 6.57
CA PHE A 49 15.57 4.57 5.98
C PHE A 49 15.89 4.67 4.49
N LEU A 50 16.92 3.92 4.08
CA LEU A 50 17.00 3.40 2.72
C LEU A 50 16.25 2.07 2.70
N VAL A 51 15.29 1.93 1.81
CA VAL A 51 14.45 0.73 1.70
C VAL A 51 14.65 0.10 0.34
N ILE A 52 14.97 -1.19 0.33
CA ILE A 52 15.03 -1.98 -0.90
C ILE A 52 13.93 -3.03 -0.88
N GLY A 53 13.34 -3.31 -2.02
CA GLY A 53 12.24 -4.27 -2.14
C GLY A 53 12.33 -5.10 -3.40
N GLY A 54 11.81 -6.32 -3.30
CA GLY A 54 11.55 -7.19 -4.43
C GLY A 54 10.12 -7.74 -4.35
N GLY A 55 9.45 -7.82 -5.48
CA GLY A 55 8.03 -8.15 -5.48
C GLY A 55 7.55 -8.87 -6.72
N TRP A 56 6.29 -9.20 -6.68
CA TRP A 56 5.52 -9.77 -7.77
C TRP A 56 4.51 -8.73 -8.25
N TYR A 57 4.82 -8.15 -9.39
CA TYR A 57 4.00 -7.16 -10.07
C TYR A 57 2.83 -7.84 -10.76
N ASP A 58 1.64 -7.25 -10.71
CA ASP A 58 0.40 -7.70 -11.38
C ASP A 58 0.03 -9.16 -11.04
N PHE A 59 0.22 -9.55 -9.78
CA PHE A 59 0.14 -10.95 -9.33
C PHE A 59 -1.25 -11.60 -9.50
N ASN A 60 -2.26 -10.83 -9.82
CA ASN A 60 -3.66 -11.25 -9.99
C ASN A 60 -4.17 -11.13 -11.44
N ASP A 61 -3.29 -10.76 -12.41
CA ASP A 61 -3.65 -10.57 -13.82
C ASP A 61 -2.56 -11.16 -14.74
N ASP A 62 -2.69 -10.96 -16.05
CA ASP A 62 -1.90 -11.64 -17.10
C ASP A 62 -0.53 -10.99 -17.38
N LYS A 63 -0.19 -9.86 -16.76
CA LYS A 63 1.06 -9.10 -16.99
C LYS A 63 2.02 -9.19 -15.80
N ASP A 64 2.13 -10.39 -15.24
CA ASP A 64 3.01 -10.61 -14.10
C ASP A 64 4.49 -10.42 -14.45
N ALA A 65 5.21 -9.74 -13.55
CA ALA A 65 6.62 -9.43 -13.68
C ALA A 65 7.31 -9.42 -12.31
N ILE A 66 8.65 -9.49 -12.29
CA ILE A 66 9.42 -9.22 -11.07
C ILE A 66 9.51 -7.71 -10.89
N ASP A 67 9.19 -7.26 -9.68
CA ASP A 67 9.23 -5.87 -9.24
C ASP A 67 10.48 -5.61 -8.37
N PHE A 68 11.16 -4.49 -8.58
CA PHE A 68 12.29 -4.00 -7.80
C PHE A 68 12.02 -2.58 -7.35
N ARG A 69 12.25 -2.31 -6.07
CA ARG A 69 12.02 -1.00 -5.46
C ARG A 69 13.21 -0.50 -4.66
N ALA A 70 13.44 0.81 -4.74
CA ALA A 70 14.33 1.53 -3.87
C ALA A 70 13.63 2.81 -3.40
N GLU A 71 13.55 3.01 -2.08
CA GLU A 71 12.85 4.13 -1.48
C GLU A 71 13.70 4.80 -0.39
N TYR A 72 13.63 6.12 -0.29
CA TYR A 72 14.06 6.86 0.89
C TYR A 72 12.81 7.24 1.70
N ARG A 73 12.80 6.90 2.97
CA ARG A 73 11.73 7.21 3.92
C ARG A 73 12.27 8.04 5.05
N SER A 74 11.82 9.29 5.15
CA SER A 74 12.26 10.18 6.21
C SER A 74 11.52 9.94 7.51
N ASP A 75 12.18 10.15 8.65
CA ASP A 75 11.53 10.19 9.97
C ASP A 75 10.92 11.56 10.32
N TYR A 76 11.08 12.56 9.46
CA TYR A 76 10.41 13.85 9.65
C TYR A 76 8.89 13.69 9.73
N LYS A 77 8.29 14.10 10.84
CA LYS A 77 6.86 13.92 11.13
C LYS A 77 6.07 15.19 10.80
N ALA A 78 5.65 15.33 9.55
CA ALA A 78 4.69 16.35 9.18
C ALA A 78 3.35 16.08 9.92
N LEU A 79 2.72 17.14 10.43
CA LEU A 79 1.50 17.05 11.25
C LEU A 79 1.62 16.08 12.44
N GLY A 80 2.84 15.76 12.89
CA GLY A 80 3.12 14.90 14.03
C GLY A 80 3.08 13.38 13.75
N PHE A 81 2.65 12.93 12.58
CA PHE A 81 2.50 11.50 12.28
C PHE A 81 2.78 11.11 10.82
N LEU A 82 2.66 12.01 9.86
CA LEU A 82 2.93 11.73 8.45
C LEU A 82 4.42 11.90 8.16
N LYS A 83 5.03 10.87 7.57
CA LYS A 83 6.42 10.85 7.16
C LYS A 83 6.50 10.91 5.64
N PRO A 84 7.28 11.83 5.04
CA PRO A 84 7.47 11.85 3.60
C PRO A 84 8.38 10.71 3.14
N TRP A 85 8.14 10.23 1.93
CA TRP A 85 8.98 9.25 1.26
C TRP A 85 9.03 9.53 -0.23
N ILE A 86 10.09 9.05 -0.88
CA ILE A 86 10.27 9.08 -2.33
C ILE A 86 10.93 7.77 -2.77
N GLY A 87 10.61 7.29 -3.96
CA GLY A 87 11.17 6.05 -4.47
C GLY A 87 11.10 5.90 -5.97
N ILE A 88 11.77 4.86 -6.41
CA ILE A 88 11.72 4.35 -7.77
C ILE A 88 11.35 2.87 -7.74
N GLU A 89 10.56 2.46 -8.70
CA GLU A 89 10.12 1.09 -8.94
C GLU A 89 10.44 0.74 -10.41
N ALA A 90 10.94 -0.46 -10.64
CA ALA A 90 11.24 -0.97 -11.97
C ALA A 90 10.87 -2.44 -12.07
N THR A 91 10.30 -2.86 -13.19
CA THR A 91 9.91 -4.26 -13.42
C THR A 91 10.85 -4.96 -14.40
N SER A 92 10.83 -6.30 -14.40
CA SER A 92 11.56 -7.11 -15.39
C SER A 92 11.12 -6.83 -16.82
N ASP A 93 9.93 -6.27 -17.03
CA ASP A 93 9.35 -5.88 -18.32
C ASP A 93 9.65 -4.42 -18.67
N GLN A 94 10.64 -3.82 -17.99
CA GLN A 94 11.12 -2.46 -18.26
C GLN A 94 10.12 -1.34 -17.95
N ALA A 95 9.04 -1.62 -17.21
CA ALA A 95 8.24 -0.55 -16.66
C ALA A 95 9.03 0.18 -15.56
N VAL A 96 8.86 1.50 -15.46
CA VAL A 96 9.53 2.34 -14.46
C VAL A 96 8.51 3.30 -13.86
N TYR A 97 8.55 3.43 -12.54
CA TYR A 97 7.69 4.32 -11.78
C TYR A 97 8.49 5.13 -10.77
N GLY A 98 8.56 6.43 -10.98
CA GLY A 98 9.11 7.38 -10.01
C GLY A 98 7.97 7.96 -9.17
N VAL A 99 8.01 7.78 -7.84
CA VAL A 99 6.87 8.07 -6.97
C VAL A 99 7.31 8.72 -5.67
N GLY A 100 6.48 9.57 -5.12
CA GLY A 100 6.67 10.16 -3.80
C GLY A 100 5.36 10.41 -3.09
N GLY A 101 5.41 10.47 -1.76
CA GLY A 101 4.18 10.56 -0.99
C GLY A 101 4.39 10.66 0.52
N VAL A 102 3.41 10.15 1.25
CA VAL A 102 3.40 10.11 2.71
C VAL A 102 3.09 8.72 3.21
N LEU A 103 3.64 8.41 4.37
CA LEU A 103 3.37 7.18 5.11
C LEU A 103 3.11 7.49 6.59
N MET A 104 2.58 6.53 7.31
CA MET A 104 2.38 6.60 8.75
C MET A 104 2.75 5.26 9.38
N ASP A 105 3.63 5.27 10.38
CA ASP A 105 3.97 4.07 11.14
C ASP A 105 3.06 3.91 12.36
N ILE A 106 2.36 2.78 12.43
CA ILE A 106 1.49 2.38 13.54
C ILE A 106 2.14 1.21 14.25
N TYR A 107 2.63 1.43 15.47
CA TYR A 107 3.36 0.43 16.25
C TYR A 107 2.45 -0.43 17.12
N PHE A 108 2.68 -1.74 17.09
CA PHE A 108 2.09 -2.71 18.00
C PHE A 108 3.20 -3.27 18.90
N GLY A 109 3.31 -2.68 20.08
CA GLY A 109 4.43 -2.94 20.99
C GLY A 109 5.74 -2.35 20.44
N ARG A 110 6.85 -3.08 20.60
CA ARG A 110 8.21 -2.59 20.28
C ARG A 110 8.71 -3.05 18.90
N ARG A 111 8.09 -4.07 18.30
CA ARG A 111 8.65 -4.79 17.15
C ARG A 111 7.77 -4.81 15.91
N TRP A 112 6.45 -4.80 16.09
CA TRP A 112 5.55 -4.88 14.95
C TRP A 112 5.10 -3.50 14.51
N VAL A 113 5.07 -3.27 13.21
CA VAL A 113 4.65 -2.01 12.63
C VAL A 113 3.74 -2.25 11.44
N LEU A 114 2.63 -1.51 11.36
CA LEU A 114 1.76 -1.42 10.21
C LEU A 114 1.97 -0.05 9.59
N THR A 115 2.29 -0.01 8.30
CA THR A 115 2.62 1.22 7.59
C THR A 115 1.70 1.39 6.37
N PRO A 116 0.54 2.04 6.51
CA PRO A 116 -0.18 2.56 5.37
C PRO A 116 0.61 3.69 4.70
N SER A 117 0.62 3.72 3.37
CA SER A 117 1.22 4.78 2.58
C SER A 117 0.40 5.13 1.36
N PHE A 118 0.55 6.36 0.90
CA PHE A 118 -0.04 6.86 -0.32
C PHE A 118 0.97 7.74 -1.05
N GLY A 119 1.04 7.63 -2.37
CA GLY A 119 1.94 8.43 -3.20
C GLY A 119 1.38 8.64 -4.59
N ALA A 120 1.98 9.60 -5.28
CA ALA A 120 1.70 9.88 -6.70
C ALA A 120 3.03 10.02 -7.43
N GLY A 121 3.02 9.67 -8.72
CA GLY A 121 4.25 9.71 -9.50
C GLY A 121 4.05 9.58 -10.99
N ALA A 122 5.17 9.44 -11.70
CA ALA A 122 5.21 9.27 -13.14
C ALA A 122 5.57 7.82 -13.49
N TYR A 123 4.73 7.20 -14.27
CA TYR A 123 4.86 5.83 -14.73
C TYR A 123 5.13 5.78 -16.24
N ALA A 124 6.00 4.86 -16.63
CA ALA A 124 6.25 4.47 -18.01
C ALA A 124 6.18 2.94 -18.11
N ASP A 125 5.35 2.44 -19.01
CA ASP A 125 4.98 1.03 -19.13
C ASP A 125 6.10 0.13 -19.71
N GLY A 126 7.03 0.69 -20.48
CA GLY A 126 8.07 -0.10 -21.15
C GLY A 126 7.47 -1.16 -22.06
N SER A 127 7.72 -2.44 -21.72
CA SER A 127 7.07 -3.61 -22.35
C SER A 127 6.03 -4.27 -21.42
N GLY A 128 5.80 -3.67 -20.24
CA GLY A 128 4.92 -4.19 -19.22
C GLY A 128 3.45 -3.80 -19.43
N LYS A 129 2.73 -3.64 -18.30
CA LYS A 129 1.31 -3.29 -18.29
C LYS A 129 1.12 -1.79 -18.53
N ASP A 130 0.36 -1.42 -19.56
CA ASP A 130 -0.12 -0.06 -19.74
C ASP A 130 -1.21 0.26 -18.71
N LEU A 131 -0.96 1.22 -17.82
CA LEU A 131 -1.90 1.65 -16.79
C LEU A 131 -2.83 2.79 -17.24
N GLY A 132 -2.70 3.20 -18.52
CA GLY A 132 -3.61 4.15 -19.17
C GLY A 132 -3.28 5.62 -18.97
N HIS A 133 -2.31 5.97 -18.13
CA HIS A 133 -1.89 7.36 -17.90
C HIS A 133 -0.46 7.44 -17.34
N THR A 134 0.24 8.55 -17.62
CA THR A 134 1.59 8.76 -17.05
C THR A 134 1.56 9.06 -15.54
N VAL A 135 0.53 9.76 -15.07
CA VAL A 135 0.36 10.04 -13.64
C VAL A 135 -0.41 8.89 -13.01
N GLU A 136 0.24 8.20 -12.07
CA GLU A 136 -0.32 7.10 -11.33
C GLU A 136 -0.26 7.37 -9.82
N PHE A 137 -1.20 6.79 -9.09
CA PHE A 137 -1.26 6.85 -7.63
C PHE A 137 -1.01 5.45 -7.06
N ARG A 138 -0.15 5.37 -6.02
CA ARG A 138 0.11 4.14 -5.29
C ARG A 138 -0.48 4.22 -3.88
N SER A 139 -1.39 3.31 -3.55
CA SER A 139 -1.81 3.03 -2.17
C SER A 139 -1.20 1.72 -1.73
N GLN A 140 -0.66 1.67 -0.50
CA GLN A 140 0.04 0.49 0.01
C GLN A 140 -0.28 0.26 1.48
N LEU A 141 -0.40 -0.99 1.86
CA LEU A 141 -0.41 -1.45 3.24
C LEU A 141 0.75 -2.40 3.45
N GLU A 142 1.60 -2.08 4.43
CA GLU A 142 2.81 -2.83 4.76
C GLU A 142 2.76 -3.29 6.21
N PHE A 143 3.16 -4.53 6.49
CA PHE A 143 3.31 -5.08 7.83
C PHE A 143 4.73 -5.58 8.04
N GLY A 144 5.40 -5.01 9.06
CA GLY A 144 6.83 -5.20 9.28
C GLY A 144 7.19 -5.64 10.69
N TYR A 145 8.36 -6.27 10.77
CA TYR A 145 9.04 -6.59 12.02
C TYR A 145 10.31 -5.77 12.14
N ARG A 146 10.45 -5.03 13.24
CA ARG A 146 11.61 -4.21 13.58
C ARG A 146 12.60 -5.00 14.43
N PHE A 147 13.84 -5.07 13.99
CA PHE A 147 14.96 -5.69 14.69
C PHE A 147 15.54 -4.76 15.78
N ASP A 148 16.50 -5.27 16.54
CA ASP A 148 17.10 -4.51 17.66
C ASP A 148 17.99 -3.36 17.18
N ASP A 149 18.62 -3.52 16.01
CA ASP A 149 19.40 -2.51 15.27
C ASP A 149 18.54 -1.46 14.56
N ARG A 150 17.21 -1.51 14.76
CA ARG A 150 16.18 -0.69 14.10
C ARG A 150 15.93 -1.00 12.62
N SER A 151 16.71 -1.87 11.98
CA SER A 151 16.36 -2.35 10.65
C SER A 151 14.99 -3.03 10.67
N ARG A 152 14.33 -3.17 9.51
CA ARG A 152 13.01 -3.80 9.41
C ARG A 152 12.96 -4.75 8.24
N MET A 153 12.20 -5.81 8.38
CA MET A 153 11.76 -6.65 7.28
C MET A 153 10.23 -6.63 7.22
N SER A 154 9.67 -6.44 6.05
CA SER A 154 8.22 -6.28 5.90
C SER A 154 7.67 -6.92 4.64
N LEU A 155 6.35 -7.18 4.69
CA LEU A 155 5.53 -7.60 3.55
C LEU A 155 4.53 -6.48 3.26
N ALA A 156 4.35 -6.17 1.99
CA ALA A 156 3.41 -5.16 1.54
C ALA A 156 2.53 -5.66 0.41
N VAL A 157 1.32 -5.10 0.34
CA VAL A 157 0.47 -5.15 -0.83
C VAL A 157 0.18 -3.72 -1.25
N SER A 158 0.38 -3.43 -2.52
CA SER A 158 0.11 -2.13 -3.11
C SER A 158 -0.80 -2.23 -4.33
N HIS A 159 -1.56 -1.18 -4.55
CA HIS A 159 -2.36 -0.95 -5.74
C HIS A 159 -1.89 0.34 -6.41
N ILE A 160 -1.65 0.27 -7.72
CA ILE A 160 -1.32 1.42 -8.56
C ILE A 160 -2.44 1.63 -9.57
N SER A 161 -2.91 2.87 -9.71
CA SER A 161 -3.94 3.24 -10.67
C SER A 161 -3.95 4.74 -10.93
N ASN A 162 -4.46 5.14 -12.08
CA ASN A 162 -4.54 6.56 -12.47
C ASN A 162 -5.76 7.31 -11.89
N ALA A 163 -6.55 6.69 -11.02
CA ALA A 163 -7.76 7.28 -10.45
C ALA A 163 -8.74 7.83 -11.52
N SER A 164 -8.80 7.22 -12.68
CA SER A 164 -9.62 7.64 -13.83
C SER A 164 -9.22 8.99 -14.43
N LEU A 165 -7.94 9.36 -14.37
CA LEU A 165 -7.39 10.51 -15.09
C LEU A 165 -7.23 10.23 -16.58
N GLY A 166 -7.05 8.97 -17.00
CA GLY A 166 -7.02 8.51 -18.37
C GLY A 166 -8.36 7.96 -18.84
N ASP A 167 -8.44 7.62 -20.11
CA ASP A 167 -9.62 6.98 -20.73
C ASP A 167 -9.80 5.53 -20.23
N ASN A 168 -8.71 4.90 -19.81
CA ASN A 168 -8.64 3.58 -19.21
C ASN A 168 -7.98 3.64 -17.84
N ASN A 169 -8.41 2.79 -16.91
CA ASN A 169 -7.81 2.66 -15.57
C ASN A 169 -7.77 1.18 -15.16
N PRO A 170 -6.92 0.36 -15.80
CA PRO A 170 -6.87 -1.07 -15.49
C PRO A 170 -6.33 -1.36 -14.08
N GLY A 171 -5.42 -0.50 -13.59
CA GLY A 171 -4.75 -0.70 -12.31
C GLY A 171 -3.82 -1.93 -12.28
N THR A 172 -3.11 -2.11 -11.17
CA THR A 172 -2.28 -3.30 -10.91
C THR A 172 -2.09 -3.49 -9.41
N GLU A 173 -2.01 -4.74 -8.96
CA GLU A 173 -1.70 -5.14 -7.59
C GLU A 173 -0.31 -5.76 -7.52
N ILE A 174 0.43 -5.40 -6.46
CA ILE A 174 1.82 -5.82 -6.29
C ILE A 174 2.04 -6.30 -4.87
N ALA A 175 2.63 -7.49 -4.73
CA ALA A 175 3.06 -8.05 -3.45
C ALA A 175 4.58 -7.88 -3.33
N THR A 176 5.06 -7.21 -2.27
CA THR A 176 6.47 -6.84 -2.13
C THR A 176 7.02 -7.26 -0.77
N ILE A 177 8.24 -7.76 -0.75
CA ILE A 177 9.06 -7.92 0.45
C ILE A 177 10.04 -6.76 0.49
N TYR A 178 10.12 -6.06 1.64
CA TYR A 178 11.05 -4.96 1.86
C TYR A 178 12.06 -5.27 2.96
N TYR A 179 13.25 -4.70 2.80
CA TYR A 179 14.23 -4.55 3.86
C TYR A 179 14.57 -3.08 4.03
N HIS A 180 14.46 -2.58 5.26
CA HIS A 180 14.70 -1.20 5.63
C HIS A 180 16.04 -1.10 6.36
N ILE A 181 16.95 -0.35 5.79
CA ILE A 181 18.28 -0.11 6.32
C ILE A 181 18.28 1.25 6.99
N PRO A 182 18.58 1.37 8.31
CA PRO A 182 18.76 2.65 8.96
C PRO A 182 19.80 3.49 8.20
N PHE A 183 19.46 4.73 7.87
CA PHE A 183 20.35 5.55 7.05
C PHE A 183 21.66 5.89 7.77
N SER A 184 21.65 5.93 9.11
CA SER A 184 22.85 6.06 9.96
C SER A 184 23.88 4.96 9.68
N ASP A 185 23.45 3.73 9.38
CA ASP A 185 24.33 2.58 9.18
C ASP A 185 25.01 2.58 7.80
N ILE A 186 24.63 3.52 6.92
CA ILE A 186 25.18 3.67 5.57
C ILE A 186 26.30 4.72 5.54
N ILE A 187 26.25 5.72 6.43
CA ILE A 187 27.12 6.89 6.42
C ILE A 187 28.18 6.90 7.54
N ASP A 188 28.18 5.90 8.42
CA ASP A 188 29.24 5.63 9.42
C ASP A 188 30.28 4.66 8.84
#